data_95a7faf72f13db81d4c56d898c811cb5
#
_entry.id   95a7faf72f13db81d4c56d898c811cb5
#
_cell.length_a   1.000
_cell.length_b   1.000
_cell.length_c   1.000
_cell.angle_alpha   90.00
_cell.angle_beta   90.00
_cell.angle_gamma   90.00
#
_symmetry.space_group_name_H-M   'P 1'
#
loop_
_entity.id
_entity.type
_entity.pdbx_description
1 polymer ?
#
loop_
_entity_poly.entity_id
_entity_poly.type
_entity_poly.pdbx_seq_one_letter_code
_entity_poly.pdbx_strand_id
1 'polypeptide(L)'
;RPLAVLRPGDYHAYTPDAENPSATAVRRLILSGGDWRRNVPAECLYEEAAPHALIWGERAMLARLRGLEKQDWARAAHGSEGLWSKVWRAVQTQPDYEHILEAAKSKRYPRTRLQRLLLCAYLGIDAGQLAEVPPYVRSLAFDEQGPTLLRQAKKRGEICLVNAGQRPPDLPY
;
A
#
# COMPACT_ATOMS: atom_id res chain seq x y z
N ARG A 1 10.90 22.63 -3.34
CA ARG A 1 11.62 22.40 -4.62
C ARG A 1 11.53 20.91 -4.93
N PRO A 2 11.03 20.48 -6.10
CA PRO A 2 11.02 19.06 -6.43
C PRO A 2 12.46 18.54 -6.60
N LEU A 3 12.72 17.34 -6.06
CA LEU A 3 13.98 16.61 -6.22
C LEU A 3 13.68 15.38 -7.07
N ALA A 4 14.29 15.28 -8.25
CA ALA A 4 14.19 14.11 -9.10
C ALA A 4 15.40 13.20 -8.86
N VAL A 5 15.13 11.93 -8.60
CA VAL A 5 16.15 10.89 -8.44
C VAL A 5 16.01 9.92 -9.61
N LEU A 6 17.08 9.74 -10.39
CA LEU A 6 17.11 8.75 -11.46
C LEU A 6 17.14 7.35 -10.83
N ARG A 7 16.20 6.50 -11.22
CA ARG A 7 16.22 5.08 -10.89
C ARG A 7 16.59 4.29 -12.14
N PRO A 8 17.79 3.74 -12.24
CA PRO A 8 18.17 2.86 -13.34
C PRO A 8 17.43 1.50 -13.24
N GLY A 9 17.26 0.82 -14.38
CA GLY A 9 16.67 -0.51 -14.45
C GLY A 9 15.16 -0.55 -14.72
N ASP A 10 14.65 -1.75 -15.02
CA ASP A 10 13.22 -1.98 -15.27
C ASP A 10 12.46 -2.10 -13.96
N TYR A 11 11.56 -1.15 -13.72
CA TYR A 11 10.69 -1.11 -12.54
C TYR A 11 9.80 -2.36 -12.40
N HIS A 12 9.46 -2.98 -13.52
CA HIS A 12 8.58 -4.15 -13.57
C HIS A 12 9.31 -5.47 -13.83
N ALA A 13 10.66 -5.46 -13.83
CA ALA A 13 11.43 -6.69 -14.04
C ALA A 13 10.99 -7.79 -13.08
N TYR A 14 10.84 -8.99 -13.63
CA TYR A 14 10.46 -10.20 -12.88
C TYR A 14 11.66 -10.96 -12.33
N THR A 15 12.83 -10.72 -12.90
CA THR A 15 14.12 -11.21 -12.40
C THR A 15 14.85 -10.07 -11.72
N PRO A 16 15.52 -10.31 -10.57
CA PRO A 16 16.25 -9.26 -9.90
C PRO A 16 17.46 -8.84 -10.74
N ASP A 17 17.59 -7.55 -10.97
CA ASP A 17 18.81 -6.94 -11.45
C ASP A 17 19.83 -6.89 -10.32
N ALA A 18 21.12 -7.08 -10.62
CA ALA A 18 22.17 -7.14 -9.60
C ALA A 18 22.38 -5.81 -8.86
N GLU A 19 22.17 -4.67 -9.54
CA GLU A 19 22.40 -3.35 -8.97
C GLU A 19 21.12 -2.69 -8.45
N ASN A 20 19.98 -2.91 -9.14
CA ASN A 20 18.70 -2.28 -8.82
C ASN A 20 17.53 -3.27 -8.92
N PRO A 21 17.43 -4.23 -7.99
CA PRO A 21 16.39 -5.23 -8.04
C PRO A 21 15.00 -4.59 -7.88
N SER A 22 14.03 -4.99 -8.70
CA SER A 22 12.67 -4.55 -8.55
C SER A 22 12.03 -5.21 -7.32
N ALA A 23 11.17 -4.47 -6.61
CA ALA A 23 10.42 -5.04 -5.49
C ALA A 23 9.54 -6.23 -5.92
N THR A 24 9.09 -6.28 -7.16
CA THR A 24 8.33 -7.40 -7.74
C THR A 24 9.19 -8.65 -7.85
N ALA A 25 10.42 -8.51 -8.35
CA ALA A 25 11.37 -9.62 -8.45
C ALA A 25 11.74 -10.18 -7.07
N VAL A 26 12.02 -9.29 -6.10
CA VAL A 26 12.34 -9.70 -4.73
C VAL A 26 11.18 -10.45 -4.07
N ARG A 27 9.95 -9.93 -4.17
CA ARG A 27 8.76 -10.64 -3.62
C ARG A 27 8.57 -12.03 -4.24
N ARG A 28 8.83 -12.16 -5.54
CA ARG A 28 8.76 -13.48 -6.20
C ARG A 28 9.80 -14.45 -5.65
N LEU A 29 11.04 -13.99 -5.45
CA LEU A 29 12.08 -14.81 -4.83
C LEU A 29 11.67 -15.27 -3.42
N ILE A 30 11.14 -14.37 -2.60
CA ILE A 30 10.64 -14.71 -1.26
C ILE A 30 9.56 -15.79 -1.33
N LEU A 31 8.56 -15.62 -2.20
CA LEU A 31 7.44 -16.55 -2.33
C LEU A 31 7.84 -17.90 -2.91
N SER A 32 8.89 -17.96 -3.74
CA SER A 32 9.41 -19.19 -4.31
C SER A 32 10.47 -19.89 -3.45
N GLY A 33 10.82 -19.32 -2.28
CA GLY A 33 11.89 -19.84 -1.42
C GLY A 33 13.30 -19.61 -1.98
N GLY A 34 13.45 -18.70 -2.95
CA GLY A 34 14.75 -18.36 -3.56
C GLY A 34 15.60 -17.45 -2.67
N ASP A 35 16.87 -17.30 -3.00
CA ASP A 35 17.81 -16.42 -2.29
C ASP A 35 17.54 -14.95 -2.63
N TRP A 36 16.75 -14.30 -1.79
CA TRP A 36 16.35 -12.89 -1.91
C TRP A 36 17.23 -11.94 -1.11
N ARG A 37 17.98 -12.45 -0.13
CA ARG A 37 18.72 -11.64 0.87
C ARG A 37 19.73 -10.70 0.24
N ARG A 38 20.33 -11.11 -0.86
CA ARG A 38 21.30 -10.28 -1.62
C ARG A 38 20.67 -9.09 -2.34
N ASN A 39 19.35 -9.06 -2.44
CA ASN A 39 18.59 -8.08 -3.21
C ASN A 39 17.92 -7.02 -2.32
N VAL A 40 18.25 -6.98 -1.04
CA VAL A 40 17.72 -6.02 -0.07
C VAL A 40 18.84 -5.51 0.83
N PRO A 41 18.71 -4.29 1.38
CA PRO A 41 19.67 -3.78 2.38
C PRO A 41 19.74 -4.71 3.59
N ALA A 42 20.91 -4.79 4.22
CA ALA A 42 21.13 -5.67 5.38
C ALA A 42 20.17 -5.35 6.55
N GLU A 43 19.80 -4.10 6.71
CA GLU A 43 18.85 -3.61 7.72
C GLU A 43 17.42 -4.14 7.51
N CYS A 44 17.12 -4.65 6.31
CA CYS A 44 15.82 -5.23 5.96
C CYS A 44 15.77 -6.76 6.13
N LEU A 45 16.82 -7.37 6.65
CA LEU A 45 16.90 -8.82 6.89
C LEU A 45 16.24 -9.17 8.22
N TYR A 46 14.97 -9.55 8.17
CA TYR A 46 14.22 -10.08 9.32
C TYR A 46 14.10 -11.58 9.20
N GLU A 47 14.89 -12.32 9.96
CA GLU A 47 14.92 -13.79 9.89
C GLU A 47 13.63 -14.44 10.41
N GLU A 48 12.93 -13.77 11.34
CA GLU A 48 11.73 -14.30 12.00
C GLU A 48 10.42 -13.88 11.33
N ALA A 49 10.45 -12.96 10.38
CA ALA A 49 9.23 -12.48 9.74
C ALA A 49 8.74 -13.47 8.68
N ALA A 50 7.61 -14.10 8.93
CA ALA A 50 6.92 -14.86 7.89
C ALA A 50 6.51 -13.93 6.74
N PRO A 51 6.82 -14.26 5.49
CA PRO A 51 6.37 -13.46 4.36
C PRO A 51 4.84 -13.49 4.28
N HIS A 52 4.25 -12.32 4.03
CA HIS A 52 2.81 -12.20 3.83
C HIS A 52 2.49 -11.98 2.36
N ALA A 53 1.58 -12.76 1.81
CA ALA A 53 1.13 -12.64 0.43
C ALA A 53 -0.40 -12.68 0.36
N LEU A 54 -0.95 -11.94 -0.60
CA LEU A 54 -2.39 -11.88 -0.83
C LEU A 54 -3.01 -13.28 -1.04
N ILE A 55 -2.29 -14.16 -1.73
CA ILE A 55 -2.76 -15.53 -2.03
C ILE A 55 -3.19 -16.32 -0.78
N TRP A 56 -2.60 -16.04 0.38
CA TRP A 56 -2.98 -16.75 1.62
C TRP A 56 -4.26 -16.22 2.26
N GLY A 57 -4.59 -14.95 2.01
CA GLY A 57 -5.79 -14.29 2.53
C GLY A 57 -6.86 -14.03 1.49
N GLU A 58 -6.65 -14.39 0.23
CA GLU A 58 -7.51 -14.02 -0.89
C GLU A 58 -8.96 -14.43 -0.70
N ARG A 59 -9.21 -15.66 -0.24
CA ARG A 59 -10.58 -16.17 -0.01
C ARG A 59 -11.32 -15.34 1.05
N ALA A 60 -10.64 -14.99 2.14
CA ALA A 60 -11.22 -14.17 3.19
C ALA A 60 -11.50 -12.75 2.69
N MET A 61 -10.57 -12.17 1.94
CA MET A 61 -10.75 -10.86 1.30
C MET A 61 -11.94 -10.87 0.35
N LEU A 62 -12.05 -11.86 -0.54
CA LEU A 62 -13.15 -11.97 -1.48
C LEU A 62 -14.50 -12.20 -0.80
N ALA A 63 -14.54 -13.03 0.25
CA ALA A 63 -15.76 -13.24 1.03
C ALA A 63 -16.28 -11.92 1.62
N ARG A 64 -15.39 -11.12 2.25
CA ARG A 64 -15.73 -9.80 2.77
C ARG A 64 -16.19 -8.85 1.66
N LEU A 65 -15.45 -8.73 0.55
CA LEU A 65 -15.77 -7.82 -0.55
C LEU A 65 -17.13 -8.16 -1.19
N ARG A 66 -17.48 -9.44 -1.32
CA ARG A 66 -18.76 -9.89 -1.85
C ARG A 66 -19.93 -9.60 -0.90
N GLY A 67 -19.68 -9.59 0.39
CA GLY A 67 -20.67 -9.25 1.41
C GLY A 67 -20.92 -7.76 1.60
N LEU A 68 -20.10 -6.88 1.02
CA LEU A 68 -20.30 -5.44 1.11
C LEU A 68 -21.50 -4.98 0.29
N GLU A 69 -22.27 -4.04 0.84
CA GLU A 69 -23.38 -3.41 0.15
C GLU A 69 -22.90 -2.38 -0.89
N LYS A 70 -23.75 -2.03 -1.85
CA LYS A 70 -23.41 -1.03 -2.87
C LYS A 70 -23.01 0.32 -2.29
N GLN A 71 -23.62 0.71 -1.17
CA GLN A 71 -23.30 1.97 -0.48
C GLN A 71 -21.89 1.97 0.10
N ASP A 72 -21.36 0.84 0.59
CA ASP A 72 -20.00 0.73 1.09
C ASP A 72 -19.00 0.91 -0.05
N TRP A 73 -19.27 0.31 -1.19
CA TRP A 73 -18.48 0.49 -2.40
C TRP A 73 -18.51 1.93 -2.92
N ALA A 74 -19.67 2.59 -2.87
CA ALA A 74 -19.82 3.97 -3.32
C ALA A 74 -19.02 4.97 -2.47
N ARG A 75 -18.84 4.67 -1.18
CA ARG A 75 -18.03 5.47 -0.25
C ARG A 75 -16.55 5.13 -0.28
N ALA A 76 -16.17 3.94 -0.73
CA ALA A 76 -14.80 3.47 -0.71
C ALA A 76 -13.86 4.41 -1.46
N ALA A 77 -12.71 4.70 -0.85
CA ALA A 77 -11.68 5.53 -1.45
C ALA A 77 -11.20 4.96 -2.80
N HIS A 78 -10.80 5.84 -3.72
CA HIS A 78 -10.41 5.53 -5.11
C HIS A 78 -11.54 5.05 -6.04
N GLY A 79 -12.77 4.95 -5.57
CA GLY A 79 -13.95 4.48 -6.34
C GLY A 79 -14.66 5.52 -7.21
N SER A 80 -14.15 6.76 -7.28
CA SER A 80 -14.76 7.88 -8.02
C SER A 80 -15.00 7.55 -9.51
N GLU A 81 -15.81 8.40 -10.16
CA GLU A 81 -16.11 8.33 -11.59
C GLU A 81 -16.81 7.02 -12.03
N GLY A 82 -17.57 6.40 -11.11
CA GLY A 82 -18.27 5.15 -11.38
C GLY A 82 -17.40 3.89 -11.35
N LEU A 83 -16.11 4.01 -11.02
CA LEU A 83 -15.21 2.86 -10.94
C LEU A 83 -15.69 1.83 -9.92
N TRP A 84 -16.18 2.27 -8.76
CA TRP A 84 -16.68 1.37 -7.72
C TRP A 84 -17.77 0.42 -8.25
N SER A 85 -18.68 0.91 -9.09
CA SER A 85 -19.77 0.10 -9.66
C SER A 85 -19.26 -0.98 -10.62
N LYS A 86 -18.22 -0.65 -11.41
CA LYS A 86 -17.56 -1.61 -12.30
C LYS A 86 -16.83 -2.70 -11.53
N VAL A 87 -16.08 -2.30 -10.50
CA VAL A 87 -15.32 -3.24 -9.65
C VAL A 87 -16.29 -4.10 -8.82
N TRP A 88 -17.33 -3.52 -8.24
CA TRP A 88 -18.38 -4.26 -7.54
C TRP A 88 -18.95 -5.40 -8.39
N ARG A 89 -19.36 -5.11 -9.65
CA ARG A 89 -19.86 -6.15 -10.57
C ARG A 89 -18.81 -7.24 -10.83
N ALA A 90 -17.57 -6.86 -11.04
CA ALA A 90 -16.48 -7.82 -11.24
C ALA A 90 -16.30 -8.72 -10.01
N VAL A 91 -16.35 -8.17 -8.79
CA VAL A 91 -16.25 -8.92 -7.52
C VAL A 91 -17.39 -9.94 -7.39
N GLN A 92 -18.60 -9.62 -7.85
CA GLN A 92 -19.75 -10.54 -7.79
C GLN A 92 -19.68 -11.66 -8.82
N THR A 93 -18.99 -11.47 -9.95
CA THR A 93 -19.04 -12.38 -11.09
C THR A 93 -17.73 -13.15 -11.34
N GLN A 94 -16.61 -12.62 -10.91
CA GLN A 94 -15.31 -13.22 -11.19
C GLN A 94 -14.84 -14.16 -10.05
N PRO A 95 -14.10 -15.25 -10.38
CA PRO A 95 -13.77 -16.27 -9.39
C PRO A 95 -12.72 -15.80 -8.37
N ASP A 96 -11.74 -15.02 -8.78
CA ASP A 96 -10.56 -14.65 -7.99
C ASP A 96 -10.11 -13.21 -8.23
N TYR A 97 -9.11 -12.78 -7.48
CA TYR A 97 -8.59 -11.42 -7.48
C TYR A 97 -8.02 -10.98 -8.84
N GLU A 98 -7.31 -11.87 -9.52
CA GLU A 98 -6.71 -11.55 -10.81
C GLU A 98 -7.76 -11.37 -11.90
N HIS A 99 -8.76 -12.25 -11.97
CA HIS A 99 -9.88 -12.12 -12.91
C HIS A 99 -10.70 -10.86 -12.63
N ILE A 100 -10.89 -10.48 -11.36
CA ILE A 100 -11.54 -9.21 -10.99
C ILE A 100 -10.77 -8.02 -11.58
N LEU A 101 -9.45 -8.00 -11.40
CA LEU A 101 -8.61 -6.91 -11.92
C LEU A 101 -8.67 -6.84 -13.44
N GLU A 102 -8.55 -7.96 -14.14
CA GLU A 102 -8.61 -7.98 -15.62
C GLU A 102 -9.99 -7.56 -16.15
N ALA A 103 -11.08 -8.02 -15.54
CA ALA A 103 -12.44 -7.62 -15.92
C ALA A 103 -12.71 -6.12 -15.70
N ALA A 104 -12.14 -5.54 -14.66
CA ALA A 104 -12.33 -4.13 -14.33
C ALA A 104 -11.34 -3.19 -15.03
N LYS A 105 -10.18 -3.68 -15.48
CA LYS A 105 -9.12 -2.90 -16.12
C LYS A 105 -9.58 -2.20 -17.41
N SER A 106 -9.07 -1.02 -17.65
CA SER A 106 -9.26 -0.27 -18.89
C SER A 106 -8.18 0.80 -19.03
N LYS A 107 -8.10 1.46 -20.20
CA LYS A 107 -7.18 2.59 -20.41
C LYS A 107 -7.37 3.70 -19.37
N ARG A 108 -8.62 3.95 -18.93
CA ARG A 108 -8.97 4.97 -17.92
C ARG A 108 -8.64 4.53 -16.50
N TYR A 109 -8.67 3.22 -16.21
CA TYR A 109 -8.51 2.67 -14.88
C TYR A 109 -7.33 1.70 -14.83
N PRO A 110 -6.14 2.17 -14.50
CA PRO A 110 -4.95 1.33 -14.40
C PRO A 110 -5.07 0.34 -13.23
N ARG A 111 -4.40 -0.80 -13.35
CA ARG A 111 -4.39 -1.88 -12.37
C ARG A 111 -4.15 -1.40 -10.92
N THR A 112 -3.21 -0.49 -10.73
CA THR A 112 -2.87 0.03 -9.40
C THR A 112 -4.02 0.80 -8.74
N ARG A 113 -4.87 1.49 -9.52
CA ARG A 113 -6.07 2.16 -8.99
C ARG A 113 -7.13 1.14 -8.56
N LEU A 114 -7.30 0.06 -9.32
CA LEU A 114 -8.21 -1.05 -8.98
C LEU A 114 -7.77 -1.74 -7.68
N GLN A 115 -6.47 -2.03 -7.55
CA GLN A 115 -5.90 -2.63 -6.35
C GLN A 115 -6.11 -1.76 -5.10
N ARG A 116 -5.92 -0.44 -5.22
CA ARG A 116 -6.20 0.50 -4.12
C ARG A 116 -7.68 0.52 -3.75
N LEU A 117 -8.59 0.57 -4.71
CA LEU A 117 -10.03 0.53 -4.45
C LEU A 117 -10.43 -0.77 -3.73
N LEU A 118 -9.98 -1.93 -4.20
CA LEU A 118 -10.25 -3.22 -3.58
C LEU A 118 -9.73 -3.27 -2.13
N LEU A 119 -8.52 -2.75 -1.90
CA LEU A 119 -7.95 -2.69 -0.56
C LEU A 119 -8.72 -1.72 0.35
N CYS A 120 -9.06 -0.53 -0.14
CA CYS A 120 -9.84 0.45 0.63
C CYS A 120 -11.24 -0.08 0.96
N ALA A 121 -11.92 -0.73 0.02
CA ALA A 121 -13.20 -1.36 0.28
C ALA A 121 -13.07 -2.50 1.32
N TYR A 122 -12.03 -3.32 1.21
CA TYR A 122 -11.76 -4.39 2.18
C TYR A 122 -11.53 -3.85 3.59
N LEU A 123 -10.77 -2.77 3.72
CA LEU A 123 -10.43 -2.14 5.01
C LEU A 123 -11.53 -1.20 5.52
N GLY A 124 -12.51 -0.83 4.69
CA GLY A 124 -13.54 0.15 5.04
C GLY A 124 -13.03 1.59 5.05
N ILE A 125 -12.01 1.91 4.23
CA ILE A 125 -11.45 3.25 4.13
C ILE A 125 -12.34 4.10 3.21
N ASP A 126 -12.94 5.14 3.78
CA ASP A 126 -13.80 6.11 3.09
C ASP A 126 -12.97 7.16 2.32
N ALA A 127 -13.51 7.66 1.23
CA ALA A 127 -12.88 8.71 0.43
C ALA A 127 -12.66 10.02 1.22
N GLY A 128 -13.56 10.35 2.15
CA GLY A 128 -13.43 11.51 3.04
C GLY A 128 -12.21 11.41 3.93
N GLN A 129 -11.94 10.24 4.50
CA GLN A 129 -10.79 10.00 5.37
C GLN A 129 -9.44 10.24 4.67
N LEU A 130 -9.36 9.97 3.37
CA LEU A 130 -8.13 10.23 2.59
C LEU A 130 -7.95 11.70 2.19
N ALA A 131 -8.99 12.50 2.26
CA ALA A 131 -8.94 13.94 1.96
C ALA A 131 -8.45 14.77 3.14
N GLU A 132 -8.44 14.22 4.33
CA GLU A 132 -8.01 14.91 5.54
C GLU A 132 -6.48 15.02 5.64
N VAL A 133 -6.01 16.12 6.20
CA VAL A 133 -4.60 16.27 6.54
C VAL A 133 -4.27 15.28 7.66
N PRO A 134 -3.17 14.52 7.56
CA PRO A 134 -2.78 13.61 8.63
C PRO A 134 -2.67 14.34 9.97
N PRO A 135 -3.34 13.89 11.03
CA PRO A 135 -3.35 14.59 12.32
C PRO A 135 -2.02 14.49 13.06
N TYR A 136 -1.17 13.54 12.68
CA TYR A 136 0.19 13.41 13.22
C TYR A 136 1.12 12.74 12.22
N VAL A 137 2.41 12.91 12.44
CA VAL A 137 3.48 12.19 11.74
C VAL A 137 4.25 11.36 12.75
N ARG A 138 4.44 10.07 12.48
CA ARG A 138 5.23 9.17 13.34
C ARG A 138 6.64 9.02 12.80
N SER A 139 7.63 9.40 13.64
CA SER A 139 9.03 9.05 13.36
C SER A 139 9.24 7.57 13.70
N LEU A 140 9.67 6.77 12.72
CA LEU A 140 9.95 5.34 12.89
C LEU A 140 11.41 5.10 13.27
N ALA A 141 12.32 5.80 12.60
CA ALA A 141 13.76 5.75 12.84
C ALA A 141 14.39 7.05 12.34
N PHE A 142 15.58 7.35 12.81
CA PHE A 142 16.42 8.47 12.35
C PHE A 142 17.89 8.19 12.64
N ASP A 143 18.77 8.79 11.84
CA ASP A 143 20.22 8.79 12.01
C ASP A 143 20.68 9.91 12.98
N GLU A 144 21.99 10.16 13.05
CA GLU A 144 22.57 11.20 13.91
C GLU A 144 22.08 12.62 13.59
N GLN A 145 21.63 12.89 12.36
CA GLN A 145 21.10 14.20 11.95
C GLN A 145 19.61 14.35 12.26
N GLY A 146 18.89 13.24 12.41
CA GLY A 146 17.46 13.19 12.64
C GLY A 146 16.97 14.04 13.81
N PRO A 147 17.60 14.03 15.01
CA PRO A 147 17.16 14.86 16.14
C PRO A 147 17.17 16.35 15.84
N THR A 148 18.11 16.82 15.01
CA THR A 148 18.18 18.23 14.60
C THR A 148 17.03 18.58 13.65
N LEU A 149 16.74 17.72 12.67
CA LEU A 149 15.62 17.89 11.75
C LEU A 149 14.26 17.83 12.47
N LEU A 150 14.10 16.89 13.40
CA LEU A 150 12.86 16.77 14.19
C LEU A 150 12.63 18.01 15.08
N ARG A 151 13.68 18.59 15.69
CA ARG A 151 13.59 19.85 16.43
C ARG A 151 13.17 21.01 15.53
N GLN A 152 13.73 21.11 14.32
CA GLN A 152 13.34 22.14 13.36
C GLN A 152 11.91 21.97 12.89
N ALA A 153 11.50 20.73 12.60
CA ALA A 153 10.12 20.41 12.22
C ALA A 153 9.13 20.79 13.32
N LYS A 154 9.42 20.47 14.59
CA LYS A 154 8.61 20.88 15.74
C LYS A 154 8.46 22.40 15.90
N LYS A 155 9.52 23.17 15.58
CA LYS A 155 9.48 24.64 15.67
C LYS A 155 8.70 25.30 14.54
N ARG A 156 8.63 24.68 13.37
CA ARG A 156 8.06 25.26 12.15
C ARG A 156 6.72 24.64 11.76
N GLY A 157 6.45 23.44 12.25
CA GLY A 157 5.31 22.64 11.81
C GLY A 157 4.12 22.77 12.76
N GLU A 158 2.95 22.76 12.18
CA GLU A 158 1.67 22.66 12.88
C GLU A 158 1.27 21.19 13.12
N ILE A 159 2.04 20.24 12.56
CA ILE A 159 1.73 18.80 12.63
C ILE A 159 2.35 18.21 13.91
N CYS A 160 1.55 17.45 14.65
CA CYS A 160 2.00 16.69 15.82
C CYS A 160 3.02 15.61 15.41
N LEU A 161 4.21 15.65 16.00
CA LEU A 161 5.24 14.63 15.81
C LEU A 161 5.19 13.63 16.97
N VAL A 162 5.02 12.35 16.63
CA VAL A 162 4.94 11.22 17.56
C VAL A 162 6.16 10.31 17.34
N ASN A 163 6.86 9.95 18.39
CA ASN A 163 7.99 9.02 18.27
C ASN A 163 7.52 7.56 18.22
N ALA A 164 8.40 6.66 17.76
CA ALA A 164 8.17 5.23 17.84
C ALA A 164 7.85 4.83 19.28
N GLY A 165 6.82 4.00 19.47
CA GLY A 165 6.36 3.55 20.80
C GLY A 165 5.49 4.55 21.56
N GLN A 166 5.41 5.82 21.16
CA GLN A 166 4.47 6.76 21.79
C GLN A 166 3.05 6.59 21.25
N ARG A 167 2.08 6.72 22.14
CA ARG A 167 0.67 6.78 21.74
C ARG A 167 0.40 8.12 21.05
N PRO A 168 -0.25 8.15 19.86
CA PRO A 168 -0.67 9.40 19.27
C PRO A 168 -1.67 10.11 20.19
N PRO A 169 -1.81 11.44 20.07
CA PRO A 169 -2.87 12.16 20.80
C PRO A 169 -4.23 11.55 20.44
N ASP A 170 -5.15 11.60 21.40
CA ASP A 170 -6.50 11.04 21.21
C ASP A 170 -7.13 11.68 19.97
N LEU A 171 -7.28 10.86 18.95
CA LEU A 171 -7.97 11.22 17.73
C LEU A 171 -9.43 10.84 17.90
N PRO A 172 -10.38 11.71 17.51
CA PRO A 172 -11.76 11.30 17.40
C PRO A 172 -11.84 10.11 16.43
N TYR A 173 -12.39 9.00 16.89
CA TYR A 173 -12.71 7.84 16.08
C TYR A 173 -13.94 8.10 15.22
#